data_ba73fb6d9649e6ff48ffa8d60dc06537
#
_entry.id   ba73fb6d9649e6ff48ffa8d60dc06537
#
_cell.length_a   1.000
_cell.length_b   1.000
_cell.length_c   1.000
_cell.angle_alpha   90.00
_cell.angle_beta   90.00
_cell.angle_gamma   90.00
#
_symmetry.space_group_name_H-M   'P 1'
#
loop_
_entity.id
_entity.type
_entity.pdbx_description
1 polymer ?
#
loop_
_entity_poly.entity_id
_entity_poly.type
_entity_poly.pdbx_seq_one_letter_code
_entity_poly.pdbx_strand_id
1 'polypeptide(L)'
;MDKELLICRIDSLLEHIDLVFNDTNGLTIEEIEKTNLLLRATCFSVAQIGEMMNQLEKALSQKYDQLPWLSARKMRNIIVHDYGGTDIEQVYSTIHEDLPDLKTAFLAIKNDLINDKLITERLVLRKLRKEDAESIFNNWASDSEVTKHVTWNAHTSVEQTKQILDIWLKEYQNPKTVRLGITLKDSGELIGAIDIVDYIDGNPEIGYCLSRKYWNKGYMTEACNALVNYLFDIGYKTVVIEADENNIGSNRVIEKCGFEFTRKETKQCSSFKPNIITVNWYRMVK
;
A
#
# COMPACT_ATOMS: atom_id res chain seq x y z
N MET A 1 0.18 24.44 -5.39
CA MET A 1 1.03 23.85 -6.45
C MET A 1 0.09 23.13 -7.38
N ASP A 2 0.24 23.30 -8.70
CA ASP A 2 -0.57 22.54 -9.64
C ASP A 2 -0.12 21.06 -9.68
N LYS A 3 -0.96 20.20 -10.25
CA LYS A 3 -0.76 18.75 -10.27
C LYS A 3 0.49 18.31 -11.04
N GLU A 4 0.77 18.95 -12.17
CA GLU A 4 1.90 18.59 -13.03
C GLU A 4 3.24 18.92 -12.36
N LEU A 5 3.33 20.11 -11.75
CA LEU A 5 4.51 20.52 -10.98
C LEU A 5 4.73 19.63 -9.75
N LEU A 6 3.64 19.20 -9.11
CA LEU A 6 3.70 18.30 -7.96
C LEU A 6 4.26 16.93 -8.37
N ILE A 7 3.79 16.37 -9.48
CA ILE A 7 4.29 15.10 -10.03
C ILE A 7 5.76 15.23 -10.41
N CYS A 8 6.16 16.30 -11.11
CA CYS A 8 7.55 16.55 -11.49
C CYS A 8 8.50 16.59 -10.28
N ARG A 9 8.08 17.24 -9.18
CA ARG A 9 8.89 17.27 -7.94
C ARG A 9 8.97 15.93 -7.25
N ILE A 10 7.90 15.14 -7.27
CA ILE A 10 7.92 13.75 -6.76
C ILE A 10 8.87 12.91 -7.61
N ASP A 11 8.89 13.07 -8.93
CA ASP A 11 9.80 12.35 -9.81
C ASP A 11 11.26 12.67 -9.49
N SER A 12 11.59 13.95 -9.31
CA SER A 12 12.94 14.35 -8.91
C SER A 12 13.35 13.78 -7.56
N LEU A 13 12.43 13.73 -6.58
CA LEU A 13 12.68 13.10 -5.28
C LEU A 13 12.97 11.59 -5.42
N LEU A 14 12.15 10.89 -6.20
CA LEU A 14 12.32 9.45 -6.46
C LEU A 14 13.64 9.17 -7.19
N GLU A 15 14.05 10.02 -8.15
CA GLU A 15 15.33 9.92 -8.84
C GLU A 15 16.52 10.02 -7.87
N HIS A 16 16.51 10.99 -6.94
CA HIS A 16 17.55 11.09 -5.92
C HIS A 16 17.60 9.88 -4.97
N ILE A 17 16.44 9.32 -4.61
CA ILE A 17 16.41 8.08 -3.82
C ILE A 17 17.05 6.93 -4.61
N ASP A 18 16.74 6.80 -5.90
CA ASP A 18 17.30 5.76 -6.75
C ASP A 18 18.81 5.92 -6.96
N LEU A 19 19.30 7.14 -7.09
CA LEU A 19 20.75 7.42 -7.12
C LEU A 19 21.43 6.92 -5.85
N VAL A 20 20.88 7.26 -4.66
CA VAL A 20 21.44 6.79 -3.39
C VAL A 20 21.47 5.27 -3.34
N PHE A 21 20.38 4.58 -3.70
CA PHE A 21 20.34 3.12 -3.69
C PHE A 21 21.34 2.50 -4.68
N ASN A 22 21.49 3.05 -5.88
CA ASN A 22 22.43 2.54 -6.87
C ASN A 22 23.89 2.74 -6.42
N ASP A 23 24.19 3.90 -5.84
CA ASP A 23 25.54 4.26 -5.42
C ASP A 23 26.00 3.49 -4.18
N THR A 24 25.07 3.08 -3.32
CA THR A 24 25.37 2.39 -2.04
C THR A 24 25.04 0.90 -2.05
N ASN A 25 24.56 0.35 -3.16
CA ASN A 25 24.10 -1.02 -3.26
C ASN A 25 25.17 -2.05 -2.89
N GLY A 26 24.92 -2.83 -1.84
CA GLY A 26 25.82 -3.89 -1.39
C GLY A 26 27.08 -3.41 -0.68
N LEU A 27 27.20 -2.09 -0.40
CA LEU A 27 28.35 -1.53 0.32
C LEU A 27 28.11 -1.47 1.82
N THR A 28 29.16 -1.71 2.58
CA THR A 28 29.20 -1.50 4.04
C THR A 28 29.45 -0.03 4.39
N ILE A 29 29.21 0.35 5.65
CA ILE A 29 29.51 1.70 6.16
C ILE A 29 30.98 2.07 5.89
N GLU A 30 31.91 1.15 6.21
CA GLU A 30 33.35 1.41 6.06
C GLU A 30 33.76 1.58 4.59
N GLU A 31 33.09 0.93 3.66
CA GLU A 31 33.36 1.07 2.22
C GLU A 31 32.88 2.43 1.69
N ILE A 32 31.72 2.90 2.17
CA ILE A 32 31.19 4.23 1.85
C ILE A 32 32.10 5.31 2.45
N GLU A 33 32.52 5.17 3.70
CA GLU A 33 33.35 6.14 4.41
C GLU A 33 34.76 6.28 3.79
N LYS A 34 35.37 5.17 3.40
CA LYS A 34 36.70 5.16 2.76
C LYS A 34 36.71 5.86 1.41
N THR A 35 35.60 5.95 0.73
CA THR A 35 35.47 6.57 -0.58
C THR A 35 34.89 7.98 -0.47
N ASN A 36 35.75 8.98 -0.19
CA ASN A 36 35.36 10.38 0.05
C ASN A 36 34.39 10.95 -1.02
N LEU A 37 34.59 10.59 -2.30
CA LEU A 37 33.69 11.01 -3.38
C LEU A 37 32.31 10.42 -3.25
N LEU A 38 32.21 9.12 -2.94
CA LEU A 38 30.95 8.42 -2.75
C LEU A 38 30.19 8.95 -1.54
N LEU A 39 30.88 9.11 -0.39
CA LEU A 39 30.29 9.71 0.80
C LEU A 39 29.69 11.09 0.52
N ARG A 40 30.42 11.95 -0.18
CA ARG A 40 29.93 13.28 -0.55
C ARG A 40 28.73 13.22 -1.50
N ALA A 41 28.75 12.36 -2.52
CA ALA A 41 27.64 12.17 -3.46
C ALA A 41 26.39 11.69 -2.72
N THR A 42 26.54 10.69 -1.84
CA THR A 42 25.47 10.15 -1.01
C THR A 42 24.88 11.23 -0.09
N CYS A 43 25.71 11.93 0.66
CA CYS A 43 25.27 13.03 1.53
C CYS A 43 24.54 14.12 0.75
N PHE A 44 25.06 14.50 -0.45
CA PHE A 44 24.42 15.48 -1.29
C PHE A 44 23.03 15.01 -1.72
N SER A 45 22.88 13.78 -2.20
CA SER A 45 21.60 13.23 -2.64
C SER A 45 20.59 13.14 -1.50
N VAL A 46 21.03 12.72 -0.29
CA VAL A 46 20.18 12.69 0.91
C VAL A 46 19.75 14.10 1.34
N ALA A 47 20.64 15.09 1.24
CA ALA A 47 20.29 16.50 1.48
C ALA A 47 19.27 17.02 0.47
N GLN A 48 19.40 16.67 -0.82
CA GLN A 48 18.44 17.03 -1.87
C GLN A 48 17.06 16.40 -1.61
N ILE A 49 17.01 15.14 -1.17
CA ILE A 49 15.76 14.48 -0.75
C ILE A 49 15.08 15.30 0.36
N GLY A 50 15.82 15.71 1.40
CA GLY A 50 15.31 16.55 2.49
C GLY A 50 14.78 17.92 2.00
N GLU A 51 15.46 18.56 1.04
CA GLU A 51 14.99 19.83 0.45
C GLU A 51 13.70 19.65 -0.35
N MET A 52 13.63 18.60 -1.16
CA MET A 52 12.43 18.27 -1.93
C MET A 52 11.24 17.94 -1.02
N MET A 53 11.48 17.19 0.07
CA MET A 53 10.47 16.94 1.09
C MET A 53 9.91 18.23 1.66
N ASN A 54 10.76 19.20 2.01
CA ASN A 54 10.33 20.52 2.51
C ASN A 54 9.48 21.30 1.49
N GLN A 55 9.79 21.18 0.20
CA GLN A 55 8.99 21.82 -0.86
C GLN A 55 7.63 21.14 -1.07
N LEU A 56 7.57 19.81 -0.91
CA LEU A 56 6.37 19.00 -1.07
C LEU A 56 5.44 19.09 0.15
N GLU A 57 6.01 19.31 1.36
CA GLU A 57 5.27 19.36 2.62
C GLU A 57 4.08 20.31 2.57
N LYS A 58 4.28 21.54 2.07
CA LYS A 58 3.22 22.55 2.00
C LYS A 58 2.01 22.11 1.16
N ALA A 59 2.23 21.26 0.18
CA ALA A 59 1.17 20.79 -0.72
C ALA A 59 0.55 19.47 -0.25
N LEU A 60 1.29 18.64 0.47
CA LEU A 60 0.91 17.27 0.76
C LEU A 60 0.63 16.99 2.24
N SER A 61 1.18 17.78 3.19
CA SER A 61 1.09 17.48 4.62
C SER A 61 -0.32 17.46 5.18
N GLN A 62 -1.25 18.23 4.61
CA GLN A 62 -2.66 18.22 5.02
C GLN A 62 -3.35 16.87 4.68
N LYS A 63 -2.93 16.23 3.58
CA LYS A 63 -3.51 14.96 3.12
C LYS A 63 -2.71 13.75 3.60
N TYR A 64 -1.40 13.91 3.80
CA TYR A 64 -0.45 12.85 4.14
C TYR A 64 0.41 13.27 5.34
N ASP A 65 -0.23 13.53 6.48
CA ASP A 65 0.43 13.98 7.72
C ASP A 65 1.34 12.91 8.36
N GLN A 66 1.11 11.63 8.04
CA GLN A 66 1.88 10.47 8.51
C GLN A 66 3.30 10.40 7.91
N LEU A 67 3.59 11.15 6.84
CA LEU A 67 4.94 11.18 6.27
C LEU A 67 5.94 11.88 7.23
N PRO A 68 7.22 11.46 7.26
CA PRO A 68 8.20 11.96 8.21
C PRO A 68 8.74 13.35 7.83
N TRP A 69 7.86 14.34 7.63
CA TRP A 69 8.20 15.70 7.20
C TRP A 69 9.24 16.38 8.08
N LEU A 70 9.09 16.24 9.41
CA LEU A 70 10.02 16.85 10.37
C LEU A 70 11.38 16.16 10.38
N SER A 71 11.41 14.83 10.27
CA SER A 71 12.65 14.05 10.23
C SER A 71 13.47 14.36 8.98
N ALA A 72 12.82 14.47 7.83
CA ALA A 72 13.45 14.85 6.58
C ALA A 72 14.07 16.26 6.64
N ARG A 73 13.40 17.22 7.28
CA ARG A 73 13.98 18.57 7.51
C ARG A 73 15.19 18.54 8.43
N LYS A 74 15.14 17.77 9.51
CA LYS A 74 16.28 17.61 10.44
C LYS A 74 17.49 16.99 9.75
N MET A 75 17.28 15.94 8.97
CA MET A 75 18.33 15.24 8.22
C MET A 75 19.05 16.18 7.24
N ARG A 76 18.30 16.98 6.46
CA ARG A 76 18.89 18.03 5.61
C ARG A 76 19.80 18.97 6.41
N ASN A 77 19.34 19.46 7.57
CA ASN A 77 20.10 20.43 8.36
C ASN A 77 21.40 19.84 8.90
N ILE A 78 21.41 18.58 9.32
CA ILE A 78 22.62 17.88 9.79
C ILE A 78 23.66 17.78 8.67
N ILE A 79 23.23 17.35 7.47
CA ILE A 79 24.14 17.13 6.35
C ILE A 79 24.68 18.44 5.77
N VAL A 80 23.88 19.51 5.70
CA VAL A 80 24.28 20.78 5.09
C VAL A 80 25.22 21.61 6.00
N HIS A 81 25.07 21.50 7.31
CA HIS A 81 25.78 22.36 8.26
C HIS A 81 27.06 21.75 8.87
N ASP A 82 27.26 20.45 8.75
CA ASP A 82 28.40 19.77 9.41
C ASP A 82 29.10 18.76 8.49
N TYR A 83 29.71 19.24 7.41
CA TYR A 83 30.51 18.41 6.49
C TYR A 83 31.72 17.71 7.17
N GLY A 84 32.12 18.15 8.36
CA GLY A 84 33.25 17.59 9.12
C GLY A 84 32.85 16.63 10.24
N GLY A 85 31.55 16.54 10.56
CA GLY A 85 31.03 15.73 11.68
C GLY A 85 29.77 14.93 11.31
N THR A 86 29.49 14.71 10.01
CA THR A 86 28.32 13.93 9.59
C THR A 86 28.41 12.53 10.19
N ASP A 87 27.39 12.16 10.97
CA ASP A 87 27.23 10.81 11.51
C ASP A 87 26.89 9.84 10.38
N ILE A 88 27.91 9.13 9.88
CA ILE A 88 27.78 8.19 8.79
C ILE A 88 26.84 7.02 9.16
N GLU A 89 26.80 6.62 10.44
CA GLU A 89 25.89 5.57 10.91
C GLU A 89 24.44 6.01 10.74
N GLN A 90 24.14 7.28 11.05
CA GLN A 90 22.82 7.85 10.85
C GLN A 90 22.43 7.95 9.35
N VAL A 91 23.38 8.33 8.49
CA VAL A 91 23.15 8.37 7.04
C VAL A 91 22.88 6.95 6.52
N TYR A 92 23.64 5.97 6.95
CA TYR A 92 23.49 4.57 6.55
C TYR A 92 22.15 3.99 7.01
N SER A 93 21.75 4.20 8.28
CA SER A 93 20.43 3.80 8.80
C SER A 93 19.29 4.43 7.99
N THR A 94 19.40 5.73 7.71
CA THR A 94 18.41 6.42 6.86
C THR A 94 18.28 5.78 5.48
N ILE A 95 19.40 5.41 4.84
CA ILE A 95 19.39 4.80 3.50
C ILE A 95 18.68 3.44 3.51
N HIS A 96 18.94 2.65 4.53
CA HIS A 96 18.45 1.27 4.58
C HIS A 96 17.09 1.09 5.28
N GLU A 97 16.73 2.00 6.18
CA GLU A 97 15.51 1.91 6.97
C GLU A 97 14.43 2.90 6.50
N ASP A 98 14.78 4.19 6.33
CA ASP A 98 13.79 5.23 6.06
C ASP A 98 13.48 5.41 4.55
N LEU A 99 14.51 5.41 3.69
CA LEU A 99 14.32 5.70 2.26
C LEU A 99 13.49 4.65 1.51
N PRO A 100 13.54 3.34 1.80
CA PRO A 100 12.66 2.35 1.14
C PRO A 100 11.19 2.65 1.38
N ASP A 101 10.83 2.96 2.63
CA ASP A 101 9.47 3.31 3.02
C ASP A 101 9.02 4.64 2.39
N LEU A 102 9.91 5.62 2.37
CA LEU A 102 9.66 6.92 1.75
C LEU A 102 9.43 6.78 0.24
N LYS A 103 10.26 5.99 -0.44
CA LYS A 103 10.09 5.68 -1.88
C LYS A 103 8.73 5.09 -2.18
N THR A 104 8.35 4.06 -1.41
CA THR A 104 7.05 3.39 -1.57
C THR A 104 5.90 4.38 -1.38
N ALA A 105 5.96 5.23 -0.34
CA ALA A 105 4.95 6.24 -0.08
C ALA A 105 4.82 7.26 -1.23
N PHE A 106 5.94 7.77 -1.76
CA PHE A 106 5.90 8.74 -2.85
C PHE A 106 5.50 8.14 -4.20
N LEU A 107 5.82 6.88 -4.46
CA LEU A 107 5.28 6.16 -5.61
C LEU A 107 3.75 6.01 -5.51
N ALA A 108 3.24 5.68 -4.33
CA ALA A 108 1.80 5.61 -4.09
C ALA A 108 1.11 6.98 -4.25
N ILE A 109 1.70 8.07 -3.71
CA ILE A 109 1.20 9.45 -3.88
C ILE A 109 1.20 9.86 -5.35
N LYS A 110 2.29 9.62 -6.07
CA LYS A 110 2.38 9.90 -7.51
C LYS A 110 1.28 9.20 -8.28
N ASN A 111 1.07 7.92 -7.99
CA ASN A 111 0.04 7.11 -8.63
C ASN A 111 -1.37 7.61 -8.28
N ASP A 112 -1.59 8.01 -7.02
CA ASP A 112 -2.84 8.64 -6.58
C ASP A 112 -3.11 9.98 -7.31
N LEU A 113 -2.06 10.71 -7.62
CA LEU A 113 -2.15 11.94 -8.41
C LEU A 113 -2.41 11.66 -9.91
N ILE A 114 -1.78 10.65 -10.47
CA ILE A 114 -1.92 10.31 -11.90
C ILE A 114 -3.24 9.57 -12.15
N ASN A 115 -3.53 8.57 -11.32
CA ASN A 115 -4.65 7.64 -11.48
C ASN A 115 -5.45 7.56 -10.18
N ASP A 116 -6.62 8.23 -10.14
CA ASP A 116 -7.56 8.09 -9.02
C ASP A 116 -8.14 6.67 -8.89
N LYS A 117 -7.84 5.77 -9.84
CA LYS A 117 -8.48 4.47 -10.00
C LYS A 117 -7.66 3.51 -10.85
N LEU A 118 -7.76 2.21 -10.58
CA LEU A 118 -7.29 1.16 -11.47
C LEU A 118 -8.42 0.77 -12.43
N ILE A 119 -8.14 0.82 -13.72
CA ILE A 119 -9.14 0.50 -14.76
C ILE A 119 -8.74 -0.81 -15.43
N THR A 120 -9.68 -1.75 -15.48
CA THR A 120 -9.52 -3.02 -16.16
C THR A 120 -10.48 -3.13 -17.36
N GLU A 121 -10.63 -4.31 -17.91
CA GLU A 121 -11.58 -4.55 -19.00
C GLU A 121 -13.02 -4.26 -18.56
N ARG A 122 -13.45 -4.80 -17.41
CA ARG A 122 -14.84 -4.76 -16.93
C ARG A 122 -15.03 -3.96 -15.64
N LEU A 123 -13.93 -3.55 -14.95
CA LEU A 123 -13.98 -2.97 -13.62
C LEU A 123 -13.31 -1.61 -13.58
N VAL A 124 -13.75 -0.82 -12.60
CA VAL A 124 -13.05 0.36 -12.08
C VAL A 124 -12.87 0.15 -10.57
N LEU A 125 -11.62 0.00 -10.13
CA LEU A 125 -11.26 -0.06 -8.72
C LEU A 125 -10.92 1.37 -8.27
N ARG A 126 -11.68 1.92 -7.32
CA ARG A 126 -11.57 3.30 -6.84
C ARG A 126 -11.65 3.40 -5.34
N LYS A 127 -11.14 4.47 -4.77
CA LYS A 127 -11.38 4.77 -3.36
C LYS A 127 -12.86 4.77 -3.03
N LEU A 128 -13.19 4.24 -1.86
CA LEU A 128 -14.55 4.28 -1.32
C LEU A 128 -14.94 5.72 -0.98
N ARG A 129 -16.25 6.00 -0.96
CA ARG A 129 -16.84 7.30 -0.68
C ARG A 129 -17.94 7.14 0.37
N LYS A 130 -18.34 8.24 1.03
CA LYS A 130 -19.44 8.20 2.02
C LYS A 130 -20.74 7.67 1.45
N GLU A 131 -21.01 7.99 0.19
CA GLU A 131 -22.22 7.58 -0.55
C GLU A 131 -22.27 6.06 -0.81
N ASP A 132 -21.15 5.37 -0.68
CA ASP A 132 -21.07 3.93 -0.91
C ASP A 132 -21.68 3.09 0.23
N ALA A 133 -21.99 3.68 1.38
CA ALA A 133 -22.43 2.96 2.59
C ALA A 133 -23.62 2.03 2.36
N GLU A 134 -24.65 2.50 1.65
CA GLU A 134 -25.83 1.67 1.33
C GLU A 134 -25.48 0.53 0.38
N SER A 135 -24.66 0.80 -0.65
CA SER A 135 -24.19 -0.22 -1.58
C SER A 135 -23.35 -1.28 -0.88
N ILE A 136 -22.44 -0.88 0.01
CA ILE A 136 -21.63 -1.77 0.83
C ILE A 136 -22.54 -2.68 1.66
N PHE A 137 -23.50 -2.11 2.39
CA PHE A 137 -24.43 -2.85 3.22
C PHE A 137 -25.24 -3.85 2.41
N ASN A 138 -25.91 -3.39 1.34
CA ASN A 138 -26.83 -4.19 0.57
C ASN A 138 -26.15 -5.25 -0.29
N ASN A 139 -24.95 -4.97 -0.81
CA ASN A 139 -24.32 -5.86 -1.78
C ASN A 139 -23.47 -6.96 -1.12
N TRP A 140 -22.87 -6.71 0.07
CA TRP A 140 -22.05 -7.74 0.69
C TRP A 140 -21.93 -7.67 2.22
N ALA A 141 -21.97 -6.47 2.86
CA ALA A 141 -21.63 -6.38 4.26
C ALA A 141 -22.70 -7.00 5.19
N SER A 142 -23.95 -7.03 4.79
CA SER A 142 -25.04 -7.68 5.51
C SER A 142 -25.25 -9.17 5.13
N ASP A 143 -24.56 -9.67 4.09
CA ASP A 143 -24.75 -11.05 3.63
C ASP A 143 -23.88 -12.01 4.44
N SER A 144 -24.53 -12.91 5.21
CA SER A 144 -23.88 -13.92 6.04
C SER A 144 -23.01 -14.91 5.25
N GLU A 145 -23.36 -15.21 4.00
CA GLU A 145 -22.55 -16.08 3.15
C GLU A 145 -21.27 -15.41 2.70
N VAL A 146 -21.30 -14.08 2.39
CA VAL A 146 -20.11 -13.31 2.06
C VAL A 146 -19.21 -13.18 3.29
N THR A 147 -19.80 -12.91 4.45
CA THR A 147 -19.03 -12.70 5.69
C THR A 147 -18.59 -14.00 6.37
N LYS A 148 -18.99 -15.16 5.89
CA LYS A 148 -18.70 -16.47 6.50
C LYS A 148 -17.19 -16.70 6.72
N HIS A 149 -16.35 -16.34 5.74
CA HIS A 149 -14.93 -16.63 5.72
C HIS A 149 -14.04 -15.39 5.91
N VAL A 150 -14.61 -14.22 6.22
CA VAL A 150 -13.85 -13.02 6.54
C VAL A 150 -13.73 -12.81 8.06
N THR A 151 -12.89 -11.89 8.48
CA THR A 151 -12.53 -11.64 9.88
C THR A 151 -13.59 -10.89 10.68
N TRP A 152 -14.67 -10.40 10.05
CA TRP A 152 -15.73 -9.59 10.64
C TRP A 152 -17.11 -10.23 10.46
N ASN A 153 -18.08 -9.87 11.33
CA ASN A 153 -19.45 -10.35 11.28
C ASN A 153 -20.30 -9.52 10.32
N ALA A 154 -21.37 -10.13 9.78
CA ALA A 154 -22.32 -9.41 8.95
C ALA A 154 -22.85 -8.16 9.69
N HIS A 155 -22.91 -7.04 8.97
CA HIS A 155 -23.45 -5.81 9.50
C HIS A 155 -24.97 -5.95 9.69
N THR A 156 -25.49 -5.38 10.77
CA THR A 156 -26.90 -5.46 11.15
C THR A 156 -27.69 -4.23 10.68
N SER A 157 -27.01 -3.14 10.32
CA SER A 157 -27.63 -1.92 9.82
C SER A 157 -26.71 -1.12 8.90
N VAL A 158 -27.30 -0.24 8.11
CA VAL A 158 -26.56 0.73 7.29
C VAL A 158 -25.75 1.69 8.17
N GLU A 159 -26.25 2.05 9.33
CA GLU A 159 -25.59 2.93 10.29
C GLU A 159 -24.27 2.33 10.78
N GLN A 160 -24.24 1.02 11.06
CA GLN A 160 -23.01 0.30 11.38
C GLN A 160 -22.02 0.38 10.21
N THR A 161 -22.49 0.18 8.99
CA THR A 161 -21.66 0.30 7.79
C THR A 161 -21.08 1.72 7.64
N LYS A 162 -21.89 2.77 7.87
CA LYS A 162 -21.44 4.17 7.84
C LYS A 162 -20.33 4.43 8.86
N GLN A 163 -20.46 3.93 10.10
CA GLN A 163 -19.45 4.10 11.14
C GLN A 163 -18.10 3.46 10.74
N ILE A 164 -18.14 2.25 10.20
CA ILE A 164 -16.94 1.55 9.72
C ILE A 164 -16.34 2.26 8.50
N LEU A 165 -17.18 2.69 7.56
CA LEU A 165 -16.73 3.43 6.39
C LEU A 165 -16.07 4.77 6.77
N ASP A 166 -16.59 5.48 7.79
CA ASP A 166 -15.97 6.72 8.27
C ASP A 166 -14.54 6.48 8.84
N ILE A 167 -14.29 5.31 9.45
CA ILE A 167 -12.95 4.91 9.88
C ILE A 167 -12.07 4.69 8.65
N TRP A 168 -12.51 3.89 7.68
CA TRP A 168 -11.76 3.60 6.45
C TRP A 168 -11.43 4.85 5.64
N LEU A 169 -12.34 5.83 5.60
CA LEU A 169 -12.10 7.09 4.88
C LEU A 169 -11.01 7.93 5.56
N LYS A 170 -10.87 7.87 6.89
CA LYS A 170 -9.78 8.54 7.61
C LYS A 170 -8.43 7.87 7.35
N GLU A 171 -8.42 6.53 7.19
CA GLU A 171 -7.19 5.78 6.90
C GLU A 171 -6.54 6.19 5.57
N TYR A 172 -7.29 6.77 4.62
CA TYR A 172 -6.72 7.31 3.37
C TYR A 172 -5.77 8.50 3.56
N GLN A 173 -5.66 9.05 4.77
CA GLN A 173 -4.60 10.01 5.12
C GLN A 173 -3.22 9.34 5.16
N ASN A 174 -3.15 8.03 5.40
CA ASN A 174 -1.91 7.26 5.28
C ASN A 174 -1.71 6.85 3.81
N PRO A 175 -0.60 7.27 3.16
CA PRO A 175 -0.34 6.93 1.76
C PRO A 175 -0.13 5.43 1.52
N LYS A 176 0.20 4.65 2.56
CA LYS A 176 0.30 3.19 2.47
C LYS A 176 -1.06 2.49 2.48
N THR A 177 -2.16 3.21 2.77
CA THR A 177 -3.50 2.62 2.76
C THR A 177 -3.98 2.41 1.33
N VAL A 178 -4.10 1.17 0.96
CA VAL A 178 -4.72 0.76 -0.31
C VAL A 178 -5.99 0.00 0.02
N ARG A 179 -7.14 0.66 -0.18
CA ARG A 179 -8.49 0.06 -0.04
C ARG A 179 -9.35 0.56 -1.17
N LEU A 180 -9.78 -0.35 -2.04
CA LEU A 180 -10.48 -0.01 -3.27
C LEU A 180 -11.84 -0.69 -3.32
N GLY A 181 -12.87 0.08 -3.62
CA GLY A 181 -14.16 -0.44 -4.02
C GLY A 181 -14.09 -0.93 -5.47
N ILE A 182 -14.62 -2.11 -5.72
CA ILE A 182 -14.70 -2.73 -7.04
C ILE A 182 -16.02 -2.33 -7.66
N THR A 183 -16.00 -1.53 -8.72
CA THR A 183 -17.21 -1.12 -9.45
C THR A 183 -17.24 -1.69 -10.86
N LEU A 184 -18.44 -2.04 -11.34
CA LEU A 184 -18.64 -2.38 -12.73
C LEU A 184 -18.43 -1.16 -13.61
N LYS A 185 -17.67 -1.31 -14.70
CA LYS A 185 -17.33 -0.21 -15.61
C LYS A 185 -18.57 0.36 -16.32
N ASP A 186 -19.50 -0.52 -16.69
CA ASP A 186 -20.67 -0.15 -17.47
C ASP A 186 -21.76 0.53 -16.64
N SER A 187 -22.05 -0.01 -15.44
CA SER A 187 -23.14 0.49 -14.60
C SER A 187 -22.70 1.41 -13.45
N GLY A 188 -21.41 1.36 -13.08
CA GLY A 188 -20.91 2.02 -11.87
C GLY A 188 -21.35 1.32 -10.57
N GLU A 189 -22.02 0.17 -10.63
CA GLU A 189 -22.46 -0.58 -9.45
C GLU A 189 -21.25 -1.03 -8.63
N LEU A 190 -21.24 -0.72 -7.34
CA LEU A 190 -20.21 -1.15 -6.40
C LEU A 190 -20.51 -2.60 -5.98
N ILE A 191 -19.66 -3.54 -6.38
CA ILE A 191 -19.90 -4.97 -6.25
C ILE A 191 -19.01 -5.68 -5.21
N GLY A 192 -18.00 -4.99 -4.67
CA GLY A 192 -17.05 -5.57 -3.71
C GLY A 192 -15.97 -4.58 -3.30
N ALA A 193 -15.00 -5.09 -2.56
CA ALA A 193 -13.81 -4.35 -2.16
C ALA A 193 -12.58 -5.25 -2.16
N ILE A 194 -11.41 -4.63 -2.36
CA ILE A 194 -10.10 -5.26 -2.27
C ILE A 194 -9.12 -4.27 -1.64
N ASP A 195 -8.29 -4.74 -0.70
CA ASP A 195 -7.40 -3.86 0.06
C ASP A 195 -6.11 -4.56 0.52
N ILE A 196 -5.15 -3.77 1.01
CA ILE A 196 -4.09 -4.28 1.88
C ILE A 196 -4.69 -4.33 3.29
N VAL A 197 -4.74 -5.53 3.87
CA VAL A 197 -5.31 -5.77 5.21
C VAL A 197 -4.26 -5.74 6.30
N ASP A 198 -3.02 -6.12 5.98
CA ASP A 198 -1.88 -6.15 6.91
C ASP A 198 -0.55 -6.14 6.13
N TYR A 199 0.57 -6.15 6.86
CA TYR A 199 1.91 -6.32 6.33
C TYR A 199 2.62 -7.45 7.06
N ILE A 200 3.00 -8.50 6.32
CA ILE A 200 3.72 -9.67 6.84
C ILE A 200 5.17 -9.60 6.41
N ASP A 201 6.09 -9.44 7.35
CA ASP A 201 7.52 -9.25 7.08
C ASP A 201 7.79 -8.13 6.05
N GLY A 202 7.01 -7.02 6.16
CA GLY A 202 7.10 -5.88 5.24
C GLY A 202 6.41 -6.07 3.89
N ASN A 203 5.83 -7.24 3.61
CA ASN A 203 5.11 -7.52 2.37
C ASN A 203 3.61 -7.28 2.55
N PRO A 204 2.92 -6.59 1.61
CA PRO A 204 1.49 -6.36 1.72
C PRO A 204 0.71 -7.67 1.69
N GLU A 205 -0.14 -7.86 2.69
CA GLU A 205 -1.16 -8.89 2.70
C GLU A 205 -2.44 -8.30 2.12
N ILE A 206 -2.93 -8.87 1.03
CA ILE A 206 -4.17 -8.42 0.41
C ILE A 206 -5.37 -9.25 0.85
N GLY A 207 -6.51 -8.57 0.98
CA GLY A 207 -7.79 -9.18 1.28
C GLY A 207 -8.88 -8.64 0.37
N TYR A 208 -9.98 -9.38 0.22
CA TYR A 208 -11.10 -8.96 -0.61
C TYR A 208 -12.43 -9.57 -0.18
N CYS A 209 -13.49 -8.91 -0.61
CA CYS A 209 -14.84 -9.45 -0.58
C CYS A 209 -15.62 -9.06 -1.86
N LEU A 210 -16.56 -9.89 -2.25
CA LEU A 210 -17.37 -9.69 -3.45
C LEU A 210 -18.81 -10.07 -3.15
N SER A 211 -19.73 -9.28 -3.63
CA SER A 211 -21.17 -9.58 -3.61
C SER A 211 -21.43 -10.95 -4.26
N ARG A 212 -22.22 -11.78 -3.58
CA ARG A 212 -22.58 -13.14 -3.99
C ARG A 212 -23.16 -13.20 -5.40
N LYS A 213 -23.92 -12.18 -5.80
CA LYS A 213 -24.50 -12.02 -7.15
C LYS A 213 -23.45 -12.05 -8.27
N TYR A 214 -22.18 -11.73 -7.95
CA TYR A 214 -21.07 -11.62 -8.88
C TYR A 214 -20.03 -12.74 -8.75
N TRP A 215 -20.25 -13.74 -7.90
CA TRP A 215 -19.36 -14.89 -7.78
C TRP A 215 -19.29 -15.72 -9.07
N ASN A 216 -18.21 -16.43 -9.24
CA ASN A 216 -17.95 -17.33 -10.38
C ASN A 216 -17.94 -16.68 -11.77
N LYS A 217 -17.85 -15.33 -11.85
CA LYS A 217 -17.82 -14.57 -13.12
C LYS A 217 -16.43 -14.00 -13.46
N GLY A 218 -15.40 -14.32 -12.67
CA GLY A 218 -14.02 -13.87 -12.87
C GLY A 218 -13.70 -12.44 -12.41
N TYR A 219 -14.66 -11.70 -11.90
CA TYR A 219 -14.44 -10.31 -11.45
C TYR A 219 -13.39 -10.19 -10.37
N MET A 220 -13.38 -11.08 -9.36
CA MET A 220 -12.38 -11.01 -8.31
C MET A 220 -10.98 -11.35 -8.81
N THR A 221 -10.83 -12.31 -9.73
CA THR A 221 -9.54 -12.60 -10.36
C THR A 221 -9.01 -11.38 -11.13
N GLU A 222 -9.89 -10.68 -11.85
CA GLU A 222 -9.55 -9.46 -12.59
C GLU A 222 -9.13 -8.32 -11.64
N ALA A 223 -9.87 -8.10 -10.55
CA ALA A 223 -9.55 -7.10 -9.55
C ALA A 223 -8.24 -7.40 -8.79
N CYS A 224 -8.05 -8.68 -8.43
CA CYS A 224 -6.84 -9.13 -7.73
C CYS A 224 -5.59 -8.92 -8.60
N ASN A 225 -5.61 -9.30 -9.86
CA ASN A 225 -4.51 -9.07 -10.80
C ASN A 225 -4.21 -7.57 -10.96
N ALA A 226 -5.23 -6.73 -11.04
CA ALA A 226 -5.05 -5.29 -11.15
C ALA A 226 -4.37 -4.70 -9.91
N LEU A 227 -4.78 -5.13 -8.70
CA LEU A 227 -4.15 -4.68 -7.46
C LEU A 227 -2.71 -5.18 -7.34
N VAL A 228 -2.45 -6.45 -7.63
CA VAL A 228 -1.09 -7.03 -7.55
C VAL A 228 -0.13 -6.32 -8.50
N ASN A 229 -0.53 -6.08 -9.74
CA ASN A 229 0.27 -5.32 -10.70
C ASN A 229 0.56 -3.90 -10.19
N TYR A 230 -0.46 -3.21 -9.66
CA TYR A 230 -0.29 -1.91 -9.03
C TYR A 230 0.74 -1.95 -7.88
N LEU A 231 0.66 -2.95 -6.98
CA LEU A 231 1.60 -3.09 -5.87
C LEU A 231 3.04 -3.31 -6.36
N PHE A 232 3.21 -4.09 -7.43
CA PHE A 232 4.52 -4.28 -8.06
C PHE A 232 5.05 -2.99 -8.71
N ASP A 233 4.18 -2.19 -9.32
CA ASP A 233 4.54 -0.93 -9.96
C ASP A 233 4.98 0.13 -8.94
N ILE A 234 4.40 0.13 -7.74
CA ILE A 234 4.82 1.02 -6.65
C ILE A 234 5.98 0.47 -5.81
N GLY A 235 6.61 -0.63 -6.25
CA GLY A 235 7.90 -1.08 -5.74
C GLY A 235 7.90 -2.30 -4.82
N TYR A 236 6.75 -2.85 -4.44
CA TYR A 236 6.72 -4.11 -3.71
C TYR A 236 7.31 -5.25 -4.56
N LYS A 237 8.01 -6.19 -3.91
CA LYS A 237 8.60 -7.35 -4.60
C LYS A 237 7.81 -8.62 -4.37
N THR A 238 7.05 -8.65 -3.28
CA THR A 238 6.26 -9.80 -2.87
C THR A 238 4.90 -9.30 -2.39
N VAL A 239 3.85 -10.03 -2.74
CA VAL A 239 2.49 -9.85 -2.23
C VAL A 239 2.07 -11.17 -1.61
N VAL A 240 1.44 -11.13 -0.44
CA VAL A 240 0.94 -12.32 0.25
C VAL A 240 -0.58 -12.26 0.40
N ILE A 241 -1.19 -13.40 0.57
CA ILE A 241 -2.63 -13.55 0.80
C ILE A 241 -2.90 -14.84 1.56
N GLU A 242 -3.88 -14.81 2.45
CA GLU A 242 -4.40 -16.03 3.07
C GLU A 242 -5.87 -16.25 2.74
N ALA A 243 -6.31 -17.50 2.83
CA ALA A 243 -7.71 -17.86 2.74
C ALA A 243 -8.02 -19.05 3.64
N ASP A 244 -9.19 -19.02 4.30
CA ASP A 244 -9.74 -20.21 4.98
C ASP A 244 -9.70 -21.40 4.00
N GLU A 245 -9.18 -22.55 4.44
CA GLU A 245 -9.08 -23.74 3.59
C GLU A 245 -10.46 -24.21 3.05
N ASN A 246 -11.53 -23.89 3.78
CA ASN A 246 -12.91 -24.19 3.39
C ASN A 246 -13.51 -23.14 2.43
N ASN A 247 -12.84 -22.01 2.19
CA ASN A 247 -13.25 -21.03 1.21
C ASN A 247 -12.75 -21.40 -0.19
N ILE A 248 -13.37 -22.41 -0.78
CA ILE A 248 -12.98 -22.94 -2.09
C ILE A 248 -12.98 -21.83 -3.16
N GLY A 249 -13.91 -20.88 -3.08
CA GLY A 249 -14.02 -19.77 -4.02
C GLY A 249 -12.77 -18.87 -3.98
N SER A 250 -12.34 -18.46 -2.76
CA SER A 250 -11.15 -17.63 -2.59
C SER A 250 -9.87 -18.37 -3.00
N ASN A 251 -9.68 -19.60 -2.55
CA ASN A 251 -8.50 -20.39 -2.92
C ASN A 251 -8.36 -20.51 -4.46
N ARG A 252 -9.46 -20.77 -5.18
CA ARG A 252 -9.46 -20.80 -6.65
C ARG A 252 -9.12 -19.45 -7.31
N VAL A 253 -9.56 -18.33 -6.74
CA VAL A 253 -9.20 -17.00 -7.24
C VAL A 253 -7.71 -16.79 -7.08
N ILE A 254 -7.15 -17.08 -5.90
CA ILE A 254 -5.74 -16.93 -5.57
C ILE A 254 -4.85 -17.76 -6.54
N GLU A 255 -5.20 -19.03 -6.75
CA GLU A 255 -4.51 -19.92 -7.69
C GLU A 255 -4.57 -19.40 -9.13
N LYS A 256 -5.75 -18.93 -9.58
CA LYS A 256 -5.92 -18.35 -10.93
C LYS A 256 -5.13 -17.06 -11.14
N CYS A 257 -4.87 -16.29 -10.09
CA CYS A 257 -4.00 -15.12 -10.15
C CYS A 257 -2.51 -15.51 -10.22
N GLY A 258 -2.14 -16.79 -10.01
CA GLY A 258 -0.76 -17.26 -10.09
C GLY A 258 -0.01 -17.17 -8.77
N PHE A 259 -0.69 -17.03 -7.64
CA PHE A 259 -0.04 -17.13 -6.33
C PHE A 259 0.40 -18.56 -6.05
N GLU A 260 1.58 -18.70 -5.47
CA GLU A 260 2.13 -19.96 -5.03
C GLU A 260 1.75 -20.27 -3.58
N PHE A 261 1.25 -21.49 -3.32
CA PHE A 261 0.99 -21.96 -1.96
C PHE A 261 2.30 -22.04 -1.16
N THR A 262 2.28 -21.60 0.10
CA THR A 262 3.45 -21.60 0.96
C THR A 262 3.31 -22.50 2.18
N ARG A 263 2.22 -22.36 2.93
CA ARG A 263 1.98 -23.14 4.17
C ARG A 263 0.52 -23.13 4.56
N LYS A 264 0.17 -24.05 5.46
CA LYS A 264 -1.06 -23.98 6.26
C LYS A 264 -0.77 -23.46 7.65
N GLU A 265 -1.71 -22.76 8.21
CA GLU A 265 -1.64 -22.26 9.58
C GLU A 265 -3.00 -22.39 10.26
N THR A 266 -3.01 -22.91 11.49
CA THR A 266 -4.24 -22.97 12.30
C THR A 266 -4.20 -21.86 13.33
N LYS A 267 -5.20 -20.97 13.30
CA LYS A 267 -5.26 -19.78 14.13
C LYS A 267 -6.68 -19.39 14.50
N GLN A 268 -6.83 -18.48 15.44
CA GLN A 268 -8.09 -17.80 15.68
C GLN A 268 -8.42 -16.92 14.48
N CYS A 269 -9.66 -16.96 13.99
CA CYS A 269 -10.09 -16.17 12.83
C CYS A 269 -9.88 -14.66 13.07
N SER A 270 -10.42 -14.13 14.17
CA SER A 270 -10.20 -12.75 14.60
C SER A 270 -10.73 -12.54 16.03
N SER A 271 -10.50 -11.35 16.59
CA SER A 271 -11.14 -10.94 17.86
C SER A 271 -12.68 -10.88 17.78
N PHE A 272 -13.22 -10.59 16.60
CA PHE A 272 -14.68 -10.55 16.36
C PHE A 272 -15.27 -11.94 16.08
N LYS A 273 -14.44 -12.89 15.64
CA LYS A 273 -14.77 -14.29 15.36
C LYS A 273 -13.75 -15.18 16.03
N PRO A 274 -13.95 -15.57 17.29
CA PRO A 274 -12.96 -16.31 18.07
C PRO A 274 -12.84 -17.80 17.71
N ASN A 275 -13.56 -18.27 16.69
CA ASN A 275 -13.45 -19.63 16.21
C ASN A 275 -12.07 -19.90 15.59
N ILE A 276 -11.60 -21.14 15.77
CA ILE A 276 -10.35 -21.62 15.17
C ILE A 276 -10.62 -22.03 13.74
N ILE A 277 -9.77 -21.56 12.83
CA ILE A 277 -9.78 -21.90 11.41
C ILE A 277 -8.39 -22.33 10.95
N THR A 278 -8.33 -23.09 9.87
CA THR A 278 -7.08 -23.36 9.16
C THR A 278 -7.08 -22.53 7.88
N VAL A 279 -6.03 -21.74 7.69
CA VAL A 279 -5.82 -20.91 6.49
C VAL A 279 -4.70 -21.47 5.64
N ASN A 280 -4.87 -21.33 4.34
CA ASN A 280 -3.82 -21.54 3.34
C ASN A 280 -3.15 -20.19 3.06
N TRP A 281 -1.83 -20.13 3.20
CA TRP A 281 -1.01 -18.97 2.85
C TRP A 281 -0.44 -19.10 1.46
N TYR A 282 -0.46 -18.00 0.74
CA TYR A 282 0.06 -17.91 -0.62
C TYR A 282 0.93 -16.66 -0.78
N ARG A 283 1.85 -16.70 -1.74
CA ARG A 283 2.66 -15.54 -2.12
C ARG A 283 2.78 -15.41 -3.63
N MET A 284 3.01 -14.19 -4.09
CA MET A 284 3.43 -13.90 -5.46
C MET A 284 4.66 -13.02 -5.41
N VAL A 285 5.68 -13.35 -6.23
CA VAL A 285 6.94 -12.60 -6.36
C VAL A 285 6.98 -12.01 -7.77
N LYS A 286 7.45 -10.76 -7.85
CA LYS A 286 7.56 -10.04 -9.13
C LYS A 286 8.62 -10.66 -10.02
#